data_e28f861e849510f2c5603754385bc70b
#
_entry.id   e28f861e849510f2c5603754385bc70b
#
_cell.length_a   1.000
_cell.length_b   1.000
_cell.length_c   1.000
_cell.angle_alpha   90.00
_cell.angle_beta   90.00
_cell.angle_gamma   90.00
#
_symmetry.space_group_name_H-M   'P 1'
#
loop_
_entity.id
_entity.type
_entity.pdbx_description
1 polymer ?
#
loop_
_entity_poly.entity_id
_entity_poly.type
_entity_poly.pdbx_seq_one_letter_code
_entity_poly.pdbx_strand_id
1 'polypeptide(L)'
;TVSTQTTIVPAVPFIIFSPENGIFNTAVELEEKITAGQIIGTVNGKELKSPVDGTITSIAPSNESVPSNYPVAIVHYTGFALNVEADNFLSTLPEYAELKAKFQVYDGVGPTDMIAVVSPAADENAFTGIVPQEGILQCLISQTVDVKSGQSATVVITATTRNDVLILPLSVIAGRQGTGLVTVITPNGERVETKVTLGVTDGANIEILSGLEEGDVVSATPPNLDPRGI
;
A
#
# COMPACT_ATOMS: atom_id res chain seq x y z
N THR A 1 -9.39 -0.97 -8.73
CA THR A 1 -10.35 0.11 -8.37
C THR A 1 -11.59 -0.50 -7.75
N VAL A 2 -12.05 0.06 -6.64
CA VAL A 2 -13.34 -0.25 -6.01
C VAL A 2 -14.18 1.03 -5.92
N SER A 3 -15.48 0.92 -6.17
CA SER A 3 -16.42 2.05 -6.07
C SER A 3 -17.62 1.60 -5.25
N THR A 4 -17.99 2.39 -4.26
CA THR A 4 -19.15 2.10 -3.40
C THR A 4 -19.87 3.37 -2.97
N GLN A 5 -21.15 3.22 -2.62
CA GLN A 5 -21.91 4.26 -1.94
C GLN A 5 -21.90 4.01 -0.45
N THR A 6 -21.60 5.06 0.31
CA THR A 6 -21.56 5.00 1.77
C THR A 6 -21.95 6.34 2.35
N THR A 7 -21.93 6.45 3.67
CA THR A 7 -22.32 7.65 4.40
C THR A 7 -21.12 8.28 5.08
N ILE A 8 -21.04 9.60 5.06
CA ILE A 8 -20.02 10.36 5.78
C ILE A 8 -20.24 10.18 7.28
N VAL A 9 -19.19 9.76 7.98
CA VAL A 9 -19.18 9.53 9.43
C VAL A 9 -18.00 10.28 10.07
N PRO A 10 -18.03 10.56 11.38
CA PRO A 10 -16.82 10.98 12.08
C PRO A 10 -15.71 9.95 11.89
N ALA A 11 -14.48 10.43 11.68
CA ALA A 11 -13.34 9.53 11.57
C ALA A 11 -13.09 8.82 12.92
N VAL A 12 -12.72 7.54 12.84
CA VAL A 12 -12.23 6.78 13.99
C VAL A 12 -10.70 6.70 13.94
N PRO A 13 -10.00 6.44 15.05
CA PRO A 13 -8.56 6.25 15.05
C PRO A 13 -8.12 5.20 14.04
N PHE A 14 -6.94 5.37 13.47
CA PHE A 14 -6.38 4.47 12.48
C PHE A 14 -4.98 3.99 12.86
N ILE A 15 -4.56 2.89 12.26
CA ILE A 15 -3.31 2.20 12.57
C ILE A 15 -2.24 2.56 11.57
N ILE A 16 -1.01 2.78 12.08
CA ILE A 16 0.22 2.80 11.28
C ILE A 16 0.95 1.48 11.49
N PHE A 17 1.30 0.83 10.37
CA PHE A 17 1.94 -0.48 10.35
C PHE A 17 3.43 -0.39 10.05
N SER A 18 4.18 -1.38 10.57
CA SER A 18 5.56 -1.61 10.14
C SER A 18 5.60 -2.08 8.68
N PRO A 19 6.42 -1.46 7.82
CA PRO A 19 6.50 -1.85 6.42
C PRO A 19 7.34 -3.12 6.18
N GLU A 20 8.11 -3.55 7.18
CA GLU A 20 9.04 -4.69 7.09
C GLU A 20 9.37 -5.25 8.47
N ASN A 21 10.00 -6.43 8.51
CA ASN A 21 10.57 -6.97 9.75
C ASN A 21 11.74 -6.11 10.21
N GLY A 22 11.78 -5.72 11.49
CA GLY A 22 12.89 -4.89 11.97
C GLY A 22 12.76 -4.41 13.40
N ILE A 23 13.65 -3.50 13.79
CA ILE A 23 13.60 -2.84 15.10
C ILE A 23 12.87 -1.52 14.96
N PHE A 24 11.76 -1.38 15.69
CA PHE A 24 11.02 -0.13 15.76
C PHE A 24 11.65 0.82 16.78
N ASN A 25 11.86 2.06 16.38
CA ASN A 25 12.27 3.15 17.26
C ASN A 25 11.28 4.29 17.12
N THR A 26 10.62 4.67 18.20
CA THR A 26 9.67 5.79 18.20
C THR A 26 10.41 7.14 18.17
N ALA A 27 9.78 8.12 17.51
CA ALA A 27 10.23 9.52 17.46
C ALA A 27 9.20 10.48 18.10
N VAL A 28 8.09 9.95 18.62
CA VAL A 28 6.99 10.73 19.22
C VAL A 28 6.57 10.09 20.55
N GLU A 29 5.80 10.84 21.33
CA GLU A 29 5.26 10.39 22.61
C GLU A 29 3.76 10.11 22.54
N LEU A 30 3.23 9.38 23.52
CA LEU A 30 1.80 9.18 23.71
C LEU A 30 1.12 10.54 23.95
N GLU A 31 -0.06 10.75 23.35
CA GLU A 31 -0.84 11.99 23.39
C GLU A 31 -0.18 13.19 22.66
N GLU A 32 0.93 12.98 21.99
CA GLU A 32 1.54 14.02 21.15
C GLU A 32 0.66 14.36 19.96
N LYS A 33 0.54 15.67 19.68
CA LYS A 33 -0.08 16.18 18.45
C LYS A 33 0.95 16.17 17.33
N ILE A 34 0.63 15.48 16.26
CA ILE A 34 1.47 15.32 15.09
C ILE A 34 0.86 15.99 13.87
N THR A 35 1.70 16.35 12.90
CA THR A 35 1.29 16.92 11.63
C THR A 35 1.51 15.93 10.47
N ALA A 36 0.79 16.14 9.37
CA ALA A 36 0.97 15.36 8.15
C ALA A 36 2.45 15.39 7.70
N GLY A 37 3.01 14.22 7.38
CA GLY A 37 4.41 14.05 7.03
C GLY A 37 5.40 13.99 8.20
N GLN A 38 4.98 14.24 9.44
CA GLN A 38 5.84 14.11 10.63
C GLN A 38 6.28 12.65 10.81
N ILE A 39 7.55 12.45 11.13
CA ILE A 39 8.12 11.15 11.44
C ILE A 39 7.64 10.73 12.83
N ILE A 40 6.96 9.58 12.89
CA ILE A 40 6.48 8.97 14.15
C ILE A 40 7.46 7.94 14.71
N GLY A 41 8.33 7.42 13.86
CA GLY A 41 9.34 6.43 14.22
C GLY A 41 10.07 5.91 13.01
N THR A 42 10.95 4.92 13.24
CA THR A 42 11.68 4.23 12.18
C THR A 42 11.66 2.72 12.39
N VAL A 43 11.71 1.95 11.29
CA VAL A 43 12.00 0.51 11.31
C VAL A 43 13.24 0.26 10.47
N ASN A 44 14.30 -0.27 11.05
CA ASN A 44 15.63 -0.43 10.42
C ASN A 44 16.17 0.87 9.76
N GLY A 45 15.81 2.03 10.33
CA GLY A 45 16.18 3.32 9.76
C GLY A 45 15.25 3.86 8.67
N LYS A 46 14.26 3.09 8.23
CA LYS A 46 13.21 3.54 7.30
C LYS A 46 12.16 4.34 8.08
N GLU A 47 11.92 5.57 7.65
CA GLU A 47 11.00 6.49 8.32
C GLU A 47 9.54 6.07 8.15
N LEU A 48 8.79 6.11 9.24
CA LEU A 48 7.33 6.02 9.28
C LEU A 48 6.76 7.40 9.51
N LYS A 49 5.89 7.85 8.62
CA LYS A 49 5.31 9.20 8.67
C LYS A 49 3.79 9.13 8.87
N SER A 50 3.27 10.10 9.61
CA SER A 50 1.82 10.26 9.68
C SER A 50 1.30 10.77 8.33
N PRO A 51 0.24 10.15 7.78
CA PRO A 51 -0.38 10.65 6.54
C PRO A 51 -1.19 11.92 6.75
N VAL A 52 -1.57 12.26 7.98
CA VAL A 52 -2.46 13.39 8.31
C VAL A 52 -2.06 14.00 9.66
N ASP A 53 -2.63 15.19 9.95
CA ASP A 53 -2.59 15.78 11.29
C ASP A 53 -3.41 14.90 12.26
N GLY A 54 -2.95 14.79 13.50
CA GLY A 54 -3.67 13.97 14.47
C GLY A 54 -3.03 13.95 15.85
N THR A 55 -3.49 13.03 16.68
CA THR A 55 -2.95 12.78 18.03
C THR A 55 -2.57 11.31 18.17
N ILE A 56 -1.41 11.00 18.71
CA ILE A 56 -0.97 9.64 19.02
C ILE A 56 -1.77 9.12 20.21
N THR A 57 -2.60 8.10 20.01
CA THR A 57 -3.41 7.48 21.08
C THR A 57 -2.84 6.15 21.56
N SER A 58 -1.94 5.54 20.77
CA SER A 58 -1.16 4.37 21.18
C SER A 58 0.13 4.31 20.38
N ILE A 59 1.19 3.77 20.96
CA ILE A 59 2.48 3.58 20.30
C ILE A 59 3.22 2.38 20.87
N ALA A 60 3.84 1.58 20.01
CA ALA A 60 4.67 0.46 20.42
C ALA A 60 5.95 0.94 21.13
N PRO A 61 6.51 0.14 22.05
CA PRO A 61 7.75 0.48 22.74
C PRO A 61 8.92 0.68 21.77
N SER A 62 9.78 1.63 22.07
CA SER A 62 11.02 1.85 21.30
C SER A 62 11.99 0.70 21.49
N ASN A 63 12.78 0.41 20.45
CA ASN A 63 13.77 -0.68 20.42
C ASN A 63 13.15 -2.09 20.50
N GLU A 64 11.91 -2.24 20.02
CA GLU A 64 11.23 -3.54 19.95
C GLU A 64 11.36 -4.15 18.56
N SER A 65 11.53 -5.49 18.51
CA SER A 65 11.52 -6.24 17.25
C SER A 65 10.09 -6.45 16.79
N VAL A 66 9.77 -5.93 15.60
CA VAL A 66 8.43 -6.02 15.01
C VAL A 66 8.47 -6.75 13.67
N PRO A 67 7.49 -7.60 13.36
CA PRO A 67 7.35 -8.17 12.02
C PRO A 67 6.77 -7.13 11.03
N SER A 68 6.83 -7.44 9.74
CA SER A 68 6.09 -6.71 8.70
C SER A 68 4.60 -6.72 9.00
N ASN A 69 3.91 -5.62 8.68
CA ASN A 69 2.48 -5.41 8.99
C ASN A 69 2.13 -5.46 10.49
N TYR A 70 3.13 -5.27 11.36
CA TYR A 70 2.86 -5.13 12.78
C TYR A 70 2.36 -3.71 13.08
N PRO A 71 1.26 -3.56 13.87
CA PRO A 71 0.74 -2.26 14.26
C PRO A 71 1.71 -1.57 15.24
N VAL A 72 2.25 -0.43 14.86
CA VAL A 72 3.24 0.31 15.68
C VAL A 72 2.70 1.57 16.32
N ALA A 73 1.65 2.18 15.76
CA ALA A 73 0.99 3.34 16.35
C ALA A 73 -0.49 3.41 15.97
N ILE A 74 -1.28 4.05 16.83
CA ILE A 74 -2.65 4.49 16.53
C ILE A 74 -2.66 6.02 16.53
N VAL A 75 -3.29 6.58 15.50
CA VAL A 75 -3.46 8.02 15.34
C VAL A 75 -4.94 8.36 15.31
N HIS A 76 -5.34 9.34 16.08
CA HIS A 76 -6.68 9.92 16.04
C HIS A 76 -6.71 11.16 15.16
N TYR A 77 -7.45 11.09 14.07
CA TYR A 77 -7.74 12.22 13.18
C TYR A 77 -9.08 12.86 13.56
N THR A 78 -9.08 14.17 13.82
CA THR A 78 -10.31 14.91 14.13
C THR A 78 -10.94 15.42 12.83
N GLY A 79 -11.89 14.69 12.28
CA GLY A 79 -12.57 15.04 11.02
C GLY A 79 -13.59 13.99 10.61
N PHE A 80 -13.88 13.95 9.32
CA PHE A 80 -14.84 13.02 8.72
C PHE A 80 -14.14 12.00 7.82
N ALA A 81 -14.83 10.87 7.61
CA ALA A 81 -14.36 9.78 6.78
C ALA A 81 -15.52 9.08 6.05
N LEU A 82 -15.15 8.27 5.07
CA LEU A 82 -16.00 7.30 4.40
C LEU A 82 -15.41 5.90 4.64
N ASN A 83 -16.20 5.01 5.23
CA ASN A 83 -15.79 3.62 5.44
C ASN A 83 -16.20 2.77 4.23
N VAL A 84 -15.30 1.93 3.76
CA VAL A 84 -15.45 1.08 2.58
C VAL A 84 -15.09 -0.35 2.94
N GLU A 85 -16.02 -1.29 2.72
CA GLU A 85 -15.73 -2.71 2.76
C GLU A 85 -14.89 -3.09 1.54
N ALA A 86 -13.69 -3.60 1.74
CA ALA A 86 -12.69 -3.77 0.71
C ALA A 86 -11.95 -5.12 0.76
N ASP A 87 -12.45 -6.13 1.48
CA ASP A 87 -11.80 -7.44 1.65
C ASP A 87 -11.34 -8.06 0.33
N ASN A 88 -12.27 -8.18 -0.62
CA ASN A 88 -11.98 -8.76 -1.93
C ASN A 88 -11.00 -7.89 -2.75
N PHE A 89 -11.04 -6.59 -2.57
CA PHE A 89 -10.14 -5.68 -3.27
C PHE A 89 -8.74 -5.76 -2.68
N LEU A 90 -8.61 -5.70 -1.35
CA LEU A 90 -7.33 -5.79 -0.66
C LEU A 90 -6.62 -7.12 -0.94
N SER A 91 -7.33 -8.24 -0.97
CA SER A 91 -6.76 -9.56 -1.25
C SER A 91 -6.15 -9.69 -2.66
N THR A 92 -6.52 -8.80 -3.59
CA THR A 92 -5.98 -8.79 -4.96
C THR A 92 -4.80 -7.85 -5.13
N LEU A 93 -4.47 -7.05 -4.11
CA LEU A 93 -3.41 -6.05 -4.20
C LEU A 93 -2.06 -6.59 -3.71
N PRO A 94 -0.96 -6.17 -4.33
CA PRO A 94 0.36 -6.40 -3.77
C PRO A 94 0.54 -5.57 -2.49
N GLU A 95 1.37 -6.06 -1.59
CA GLU A 95 1.64 -5.47 -0.26
C GLU A 95 2.14 -4.01 -0.30
N TYR A 96 2.69 -3.59 -1.45
CA TYR A 96 3.24 -2.24 -1.69
C TYR A 96 2.29 -1.31 -2.48
N ALA A 97 1.04 -1.71 -2.70
CA ALA A 97 0.09 -0.89 -3.45
C ALA A 97 -0.25 0.39 -2.67
N GLU A 98 -0.03 1.54 -3.30
CA GLU A 98 -0.46 2.83 -2.77
C GLU A 98 -1.94 3.03 -3.09
N LEU A 99 -2.74 3.30 -2.06
CA LEU A 99 -4.17 3.54 -2.19
C LEU A 99 -4.45 5.05 -2.27
N LYS A 100 -5.23 5.45 -3.27
CA LYS A 100 -5.78 6.80 -3.42
C LYS A 100 -7.29 6.72 -3.53
N ALA A 101 -7.99 7.71 -3.00
CA ALA A 101 -9.44 7.76 -3.08
C ALA A 101 -9.94 9.14 -3.47
N LYS A 102 -11.09 9.13 -4.16
CA LYS A 102 -11.89 10.33 -4.44
C LYS A 102 -13.32 10.08 -4.01
N PHE A 103 -14.02 11.13 -3.65
CA PHE A 103 -15.43 11.02 -3.30
C PHE A 103 -16.27 12.12 -3.95
N GLN A 104 -17.55 11.81 -4.10
CA GLN A 104 -18.59 12.72 -4.57
C GLN A 104 -19.77 12.64 -3.62
N VAL A 105 -20.12 13.75 -2.97
CA VAL A 105 -21.34 13.86 -2.17
C VAL A 105 -22.55 13.92 -3.11
N TYR A 106 -23.62 13.19 -2.77
CA TYR A 106 -24.86 13.24 -3.53
C TYR A 106 -25.46 14.67 -3.44
N ASP A 107 -25.70 15.28 -4.59
CA ASP A 107 -26.15 16.70 -4.72
C ASP A 107 -25.26 17.72 -3.98
N GLY A 108 -23.95 17.43 -3.85
CA GLY A 108 -23.01 18.26 -3.09
C GLY A 108 -21.61 18.33 -3.68
N VAL A 109 -20.65 18.43 -2.78
CA VAL A 109 -19.21 18.58 -3.10
C VAL A 109 -18.66 17.36 -3.83
N GLY A 110 -17.82 17.59 -4.83
CA GLY A 110 -17.00 16.58 -5.50
C GLY A 110 -16.95 16.72 -7.01
N PRO A 111 -16.22 15.84 -7.71
CA PRO A 111 -15.32 14.82 -7.14
C PRO A 111 -14.10 15.46 -6.46
N THR A 112 -13.83 15.06 -5.23
CA THR A 112 -12.76 15.62 -4.39
C THR A 112 -11.81 14.52 -3.97
N ASP A 113 -10.49 14.80 -3.94
CA ASP A 113 -9.49 13.89 -3.45
C ASP A 113 -9.60 13.72 -1.93
N MET A 114 -9.43 12.50 -1.47
CA MET A 114 -9.31 12.19 -0.05
C MET A 114 -7.84 12.33 0.39
N ILE A 115 -7.63 12.74 1.62
CA ILE A 115 -6.27 13.02 2.11
C ILE A 115 -5.48 11.76 2.44
N ALA A 116 -6.16 10.69 2.82
CA ALA A 116 -5.55 9.38 3.09
C ALA A 116 -6.58 8.26 3.02
N VAL A 117 -6.08 7.04 2.75
CA VAL A 117 -6.80 5.78 2.91
C VAL A 117 -6.05 4.96 3.95
N VAL A 118 -6.70 4.63 5.05
CA VAL A 118 -6.08 4.03 6.24
C VAL A 118 -6.90 2.87 6.77
N SER A 119 -6.28 2.02 7.61
CA SER A 119 -6.98 0.94 8.32
C SER A 119 -7.49 1.44 9.67
N PRO A 120 -8.81 1.45 9.92
CA PRO A 120 -9.35 1.86 11.21
C PRO A 120 -8.99 0.87 12.30
N ALA A 121 -8.81 1.36 13.53
CA ALA A 121 -8.65 0.54 14.71
C ALA A 121 -10.01 0.00 15.16
N ALA A 122 -10.06 -1.27 15.56
CA ALA A 122 -11.29 -1.88 16.09
C ALA A 122 -11.63 -1.39 17.51
N ASP A 123 -10.61 -1.02 18.30
CA ASP A 123 -10.76 -0.51 19.66
C ASP A 123 -9.66 0.54 19.96
N GLU A 124 -10.08 1.72 20.43
CA GLU A 124 -9.18 2.83 20.81
C GLU A 124 -8.43 2.56 22.11
N ASN A 125 -8.97 1.67 22.96
CA ASN A 125 -8.50 1.42 24.33
C ASN A 125 -7.77 0.08 24.51
N ALA A 126 -7.50 -0.64 23.42
CA ALA A 126 -6.86 -1.95 23.49
C ALA A 126 -5.38 -1.85 23.87
N PHE A 127 -5.11 -1.74 25.17
CA PHE A 127 -3.77 -1.85 25.77
C PHE A 127 -3.12 -3.24 25.53
N THR A 128 -3.87 -4.20 25.03
CA THR A 128 -3.44 -5.61 24.85
C THR A 128 -3.16 -6.01 23.41
N GLY A 129 -3.17 -5.07 22.49
CA GLY A 129 -2.89 -5.29 21.08
C GLY A 129 -3.69 -4.34 20.21
N ILE A 130 -3.00 -3.62 19.34
CA ILE A 130 -3.62 -2.79 18.32
C ILE A 130 -4.26 -3.73 17.31
N VAL A 131 -5.59 -3.75 17.23
CA VAL A 131 -6.32 -4.65 16.32
C VAL A 131 -6.94 -3.83 15.19
N PRO A 132 -6.63 -4.14 13.92
CA PRO A 132 -7.32 -3.53 12.80
C PRO A 132 -8.78 -3.98 12.74
N GLN A 133 -9.63 -3.12 12.23
CA GLN A 133 -10.96 -3.52 11.81
C GLN A 133 -10.84 -4.23 10.46
N GLU A 134 -10.95 -5.56 10.47
CA GLU A 134 -10.73 -6.37 9.28
C GLU A 134 -11.67 -5.98 8.13
N GLY A 135 -11.12 -5.96 6.92
CA GLY A 135 -11.86 -5.75 5.69
C GLY A 135 -12.38 -4.34 5.44
N ILE A 136 -12.16 -3.41 6.35
CA ILE A 136 -12.62 -2.03 6.22
C ILE A 136 -11.45 -1.09 5.94
N LEU A 137 -11.62 -0.24 4.93
CA LEU A 137 -10.77 0.92 4.69
C LEU A 137 -11.50 2.19 5.12
N GLN A 138 -10.80 3.08 5.79
CA GLN A 138 -11.28 4.41 6.13
C GLN A 138 -10.62 5.43 5.23
N CYS A 139 -11.43 6.13 4.44
CA CYS A 139 -10.97 7.20 3.55
C CYS A 139 -11.21 8.54 4.25
N LEU A 140 -10.13 9.26 4.59
CA LEU A 140 -10.18 10.48 5.38
C LEU A 140 -10.47 11.70 4.49
N ILE A 141 -11.42 12.55 4.92
CA ILE A 141 -11.83 13.77 4.24
C ILE A 141 -11.07 14.96 4.85
N SER A 142 -10.51 15.82 4.00
CA SER A 142 -9.85 17.04 4.48
C SER A 142 -10.80 17.91 5.31
N GLN A 143 -10.33 18.46 6.43
CA GLN A 143 -11.08 19.41 7.26
C GLN A 143 -11.47 20.71 6.53
N THR A 144 -10.84 20.98 5.39
CA THR A 144 -11.16 22.14 4.54
C THR A 144 -12.40 21.93 3.66
N VAL A 145 -12.89 20.69 3.57
CA VAL A 145 -14.09 20.35 2.78
C VAL A 145 -15.34 20.48 3.66
N ASP A 146 -16.30 21.28 3.22
CA ASP A 146 -17.56 21.45 3.95
C ASP A 146 -18.49 20.26 3.73
N VAL A 147 -18.46 19.33 4.68
CA VAL A 147 -19.29 18.12 4.72
C VAL A 147 -19.88 17.92 6.10
N LYS A 148 -20.96 17.13 6.18
CA LYS A 148 -21.66 16.81 7.43
C LYS A 148 -21.82 15.30 7.58
N SER A 149 -21.77 14.82 8.81
CA SER A 149 -22.13 13.45 9.13
C SER A 149 -23.55 13.14 8.65
N GLY A 150 -23.74 11.95 8.10
CA GLY A 150 -25.01 11.49 7.56
C GLY A 150 -25.24 11.79 6.07
N GLN A 151 -24.40 12.58 5.41
CA GLN A 151 -24.50 12.78 3.96
C GLN A 151 -24.09 11.52 3.22
N SER A 152 -24.87 11.15 2.19
CA SER A 152 -24.52 10.07 1.29
C SER A 152 -23.48 10.50 0.27
N ALA A 153 -22.51 9.65 0.02
CA ALA A 153 -21.45 9.90 -0.95
C ALA A 153 -21.07 8.63 -1.69
N THR A 154 -20.58 8.78 -2.90
CA THR A 154 -19.91 7.73 -3.65
C THR A 154 -18.41 7.92 -3.45
N VAL A 155 -17.70 6.86 -3.07
CA VAL A 155 -16.24 6.83 -2.96
C VAL A 155 -15.66 5.87 -3.99
N VAL A 156 -14.56 6.26 -4.59
CA VAL A 156 -13.78 5.45 -5.54
C VAL A 156 -12.36 5.34 -5.00
N ILE A 157 -11.94 4.12 -4.66
CA ILE A 157 -10.57 3.82 -4.26
C ILE A 157 -9.85 3.21 -5.45
N THR A 158 -8.67 3.72 -5.74
CA THR A 158 -7.77 3.24 -6.78
C THR A 158 -6.45 2.82 -6.14
N ALA A 159 -6.01 1.60 -6.44
CA ALA A 159 -4.65 1.20 -6.13
C ALA A 159 -3.74 1.61 -7.30
N THR A 160 -2.69 2.32 -6.99
CA THR A 160 -1.58 2.57 -7.91
C THR A 160 -0.46 1.60 -7.56
N THR A 161 -0.15 0.72 -8.48
CA THR A 161 1.13 0.01 -8.49
C THR A 161 2.20 1.01 -8.89
N ARG A 162 3.43 0.79 -8.46
CA ARG A 162 4.57 1.71 -8.64
C ARG A 162 4.59 2.34 -10.05
N ASN A 163 4.80 3.66 -10.12
CA ASN A 163 5.28 4.33 -11.33
C ASN A 163 6.75 3.93 -11.51
N ASP A 164 7.21 3.79 -12.77
CA ASP A 164 8.58 3.39 -13.12
C ASP A 164 8.93 1.94 -12.75
N VAL A 165 8.07 1.00 -13.15
CA VAL A 165 8.35 -0.44 -13.05
C VAL A 165 8.85 -0.98 -14.38
N LEU A 166 9.85 -1.86 -14.32
CA LEU A 166 10.25 -2.67 -15.47
C LEU A 166 9.14 -3.67 -15.80
N ILE A 167 8.66 -3.67 -17.03
CA ILE A 167 7.67 -4.64 -17.49
C ILE A 167 8.22 -5.40 -18.70
N LEU A 168 7.85 -6.67 -18.79
CA LEU A 168 8.13 -7.51 -19.96
C LEU A 168 6.85 -8.21 -20.43
N PRO A 169 6.72 -8.45 -21.75
CA PRO A 169 5.68 -9.33 -22.26
C PRO A 169 5.81 -10.74 -21.65
N LEU A 170 4.70 -11.35 -21.25
CA LEU A 170 4.69 -12.72 -20.72
C LEU A 170 5.31 -13.74 -21.70
N SER A 171 5.25 -13.46 -23.00
CA SER A 171 5.78 -14.34 -24.05
C SER A 171 7.30 -14.51 -24.05
N VAL A 172 8.05 -13.61 -23.40
CA VAL A 172 9.54 -13.67 -23.35
C VAL A 172 10.06 -14.30 -22.06
N ILE A 173 9.17 -14.69 -21.15
CA ILE A 173 9.51 -15.21 -19.83
C ILE A 173 9.16 -16.69 -19.75
N ALA A 174 10.10 -17.50 -19.30
CA ALA A 174 9.88 -18.90 -18.94
C ALA A 174 9.79 -19.01 -17.42
N GLY A 175 8.67 -19.52 -16.90
CA GLY A 175 8.42 -19.67 -15.45
C GLY A 175 7.02 -19.27 -15.05
N ARG A 176 6.67 -19.48 -13.78
CA ARG A 176 5.36 -19.13 -13.18
C ARG A 176 5.54 -18.81 -11.70
N GLN A 177 4.62 -17.99 -11.16
CA GLN A 177 4.50 -17.69 -9.72
C GLN A 177 5.79 -17.18 -9.05
N GLY A 178 5.99 -15.86 -9.14
CA GLY A 178 6.99 -15.14 -8.36
C GLY A 178 8.42 -15.23 -8.90
N THR A 179 8.79 -16.21 -9.73
CA THR A 179 10.12 -16.29 -10.37
C THR A 179 10.04 -16.77 -11.81
N GLY A 180 10.90 -16.19 -12.66
CA GLY A 180 11.02 -16.55 -14.08
C GLY A 180 12.47 -16.56 -14.54
N LEU A 181 12.68 -17.03 -15.79
CA LEU A 181 13.93 -16.94 -16.52
C LEU A 181 13.68 -16.17 -17.80
N VAL A 182 14.61 -15.29 -18.14
CA VAL A 182 14.68 -14.57 -19.40
C VAL A 182 16.05 -14.74 -20.02
N THR A 183 16.18 -14.55 -21.33
CA THR A 183 17.47 -14.54 -22.00
C THR A 183 17.88 -13.09 -22.25
N VAL A 184 18.88 -12.60 -21.53
CA VAL A 184 19.49 -11.28 -21.75
C VAL A 184 20.54 -11.39 -22.87
N ILE A 185 20.55 -10.43 -23.78
CA ILE A 185 21.55 -10.30 -24.85
C ILE A 185 22.56 -9.23 -24.42
N THR A 186 23.77 -9.67 -24.11
CA THR A 186 24.85 -8.76 -23.71
C THR A 186 25.28 -7.86 -24.89
N PRO A 187 25.98 -6.74 -24.63
CA PRO A 187 26.51 -5.88 -25.69
C PRO A 187 27.43 -6.60 -26.72
N ASN A 188 28.02 -7.73 -26.31
CA ASN A 188 28.85 -8.57 -27.17
C ASN A 188 28.04 -9.60 -27.99
N GLY A 189 26.70 -9.60 -27.88
CA GLY A 189 25.80 -10.53 -28.57
C GLY A 189 25.68 -11.91 -27.91
N GLU A 190 26.26 -12.11 -26.71
CA GLU A 190 26.14 -13.34 -25.94
C GLU A 190 24.76 -13.44 -25.31
N ARG A 191 24.20 -14.64 -25.29
CA ARG A 191 22.90 -14.93 -24.64
C ARG A 191 23.09 -15.51 -23.25
N VAL A 192 22.60 -14.80 -22.24
CA VAL A 192 22.73 -15.20 -20.84
C VAL A 192 21.33 -15.44 -20.23
N GLU A 193 21.10 -16.65 -19.71
CA GLU A 193 19.88 -16.91 -18.97
C GLU A 193 19.94 -16.23 -17.59
N THR A 194 19.00 -15.32 -17.35
CA THR A 194 18.95 -14.52 -16.15
C THR A 194 17.67 -14.82 -15.37
N LYS A 195 17.82 -15.09 -14.08
CA LYS A 195 16.69 -15.31 -13.18
C LYS A 195 16.09 -13.95 -12.79
N VAL A 196 14.77 -13.83 -12.91
CA VAL A 196 14.01 -12.64 -12.55
C VAL A 196 12.97 -12.93 -11.49
N THR A 197 12.72 -11.96 -10.62
CA THR A 197 11.58 -11.99 -9.70
C THR A 197 10.41 -11.28 -10.35
N LEU A 198 9.26 -11.94 -10.38
CA LEU A 198 8.06 -11.48 -11.07
C LEU A 198 7.10 -10.83 -10.06
N GLY A 199 6.52 -9.71 -10.48
CA GLY A 199 5.48 -8.97 -9.75
C GLY A 199 4.08 -9.24 -10.30
N VAL A 200 3.27 -8.19 -10.37
CA VAL A 200 1.90 -8.24 -10.87
C VAL A 200 1.85 -8.32 -12.40
N THR A 201 0.76 -8.88 -12.92
CA THR A 201 0.53 -8.99 -14.37
C THR A 201 -0.85 -8.42 -14.75
N ASP A 202 -0.92 -7.83 -15.95
CA ASP A 202 -2.15 -7.41 -16.60
C ASP A 202 -2.70 -8.45 -17.59
N GLY A 203 -2.04 -9.63 -17.67
CA GLY A 203 -2.38 -10.71 -18.58
C GLY A 203 -1.63 -10.68 -19.92
N ALA A 204 -1.02 -9.56 -20.30
CA ALA A 204 -0.16 -9.41 -21.47
C ALA A 204 1.30 -9.16 -21.07
N ASN A 205 1.51 -8.34 -20.07
CA ASN A 205 2.80 -7.97 -19.48
C ASN A 205 2.87 -8.36 -18.01
N ILE A 206 4.10 -8.47 -17.50
CA ILE A 206 4.37 -8.75 -16.10
C ILE A 206 5.47 -7.83 -15.59
N GLU A 207 5.31 -7.37 -14.35
CA GLU A 207 6.29 -6.58 -13.65
C GLU A 207 7.53 -7.41 -13.31
N ILE A 208 8.71 -6.80 -13.46
CA ILE A 208 10.00 -7.37 -13.05
C ILE A 208 10.47 -6.62 -11.80
N LEU A 209 10.46 -7.32 -10.67
CA LEU A 209 10.86 -6.76 -9.38
C LEU A 209 12.38 -6.74 -9.18
N SER A 210 13.09 -7.71 -9.79
CA SER A 210 14.56 -7.80 -9.74
C SER A 210 15.10 -8.73 -10.82
N GLY A 211 16.41 -8.61 -11.10
CA GLY A 211 17.13 -9.46 -12.05
C GLY A 211 17.36 -8.81 -13.43
N LEU A 212 16.77 -7.64 -13.69
CA LEU A 212 17.03 -6.82 -14.88
C LEU A 212 17.16 -5.35 -14.48
N GLU A 213 17.83 -4.59 -15.34
CA GLU A 213 17.93 -3.13 -15.26
C GLU A 213 17.30 -2.48 -16.50
N GLU A 214 16.94 -1.20 -16.38
CA GLU A 214 16.45 -0.43 -17.53
C GLU A 214 17.53 -0.33 -18.59
N GLY A 215 17.17 -0.70 -19.83
CA GLY A 215 18.09 -0.75 -20.96
C GLY A 215 18.63 -2.14 -21.29
N ASP A 216 18.40 -3.14 -20.47
CA ASP A 216 18.73 -4.53 -20.79
C ASP A 216 17.98 -5.01 -22.04
N VAL A 217 18.69 -5.65 -22.95
CA VAL A 217 18.09 -6.23 -24.15
C VAL A 217 17.70 -7.68 -23.89
N VAL A 218 16.40 -7.95 -23.93
CA VAL A 218 15.85 -9.29 -23.70
C VAL A 218 15.45 -9.95 -25.02
N SER A 219 15.77 -11.24 -25.17
CA SER A 219 15.39 -12.03 -26.34
C SER A 219 13.87 -12.17 -26.44
N ALA A 220 13.31 -12.02 -27.64
CA ALA A 220 11.89 -12.26 -27.90
C ALA A 220 11.48 -13.73 -27.74
N THR A 221 12.44 -14.65 -27.65
CA THR A 221 12.20 -16.07 -27.41
C THR A 221 12.57 -16.41 -25.97
N PRO A 222 11.64 -16.96 -25.18
CA PRO A 222 11.92 -17.34 -23.78
C PRO A 222 12.96 -18.46 -23.70
N PRO A 223 13.67 -18.62 -22.57
CA PRO A 223 14.54 -19.77 -22.32
C PRO A 223 13.80 -21.10 -22.46
N ASN A 224 14.48 -22.11 -22.99
CA ASN A 224 13.92 -23.47 -23.04
C ASN A 224 14.06 -24.15 -21.67
N LEU A 225 12.94 -24.41 -21.02
CA LEU A 225 12.91 -25.11 -19.72
C LEU A 225 12.93 -26.66 -19.87
N ASP A 226 13.05 -27.21 -21.09
CA ASP A 226 13.14 -28.65 -21.27
C ASP A 226 14.54 -29.14 -20.85
N PRO A 227 14.66 -29.95 -19.78
CA PRO A 227 15.95 -30.47 -19.32
C PRO A 227 16.62 -31.43 -20.32
N ARG A 228 15.92 -31.81 -21.38
CA ARG A 228 16.44 -32.72 -22.42
C ARG A 228 17.15 -31.98 -23.56
N GLY A 229 17.08 -30.65 -23.60
CA GLY A 229 17.91 -29.82 -24.47
C GLY A 229 17.91 -30.23 -25.95
N ILE A 230 16.73 -30.32 -26.57
CA ILE A 230 16.62 -30.53 -28.02
C ILE A 230 16.37 -29.18 -28.71
#